data_a8a03ed87f95ddcfb0e274a1e204af30
#
_entry.id   a8a03ed87f95ddcfb0e274a1e204af30
#
_cell.length_a   1.000
_cell.length_b   1.000
_cell.length_c   1.000
_cell.angle_alpha   90.00
_cell.angle_beta   90.00
_cell.angle_gamma   90.00
#
_symmetry.space_group_name_H-M   'P 1'
#
loop_
_entity.id
_entity.type
_entity.pdbx_description
1 polymer ?
#
loop_
_entity_poly.entity_id
_entity_poly.type
_entity_poly.pdbx_seq_one_letter_code
_entity_poly.pdbx_strand_id
1 'polypeptide(L)'
;MSPTFTPAKFDDSTPYMLAKFPWPEPEPSADEVRRHSWGMVYKENKSFATPLGGKEIGKVTAEQYKEFLEQSYGVTGVQEAHQVIDHFLEGGQHVENDFLLPLAYAVKDVPEHELAAEIEEKVEFLKDFFAGTGVDTRGGEHKFRHLVRLLRSEKFVSATAPALPTTTRAWDIIRVHNVGGPATELGWISPEEFLQISDKAVAALQHHFVSWADVAASFWWGRMIWACDGE
;
A
#
# COMPACT_ATOMS: atom_id res chain seq x y z
N MET A 1 5.75 6.22 25.26
CA MET A 1 6.80 6.96 24.53
C MET A 1 6.51 6.72 23.06
N SER A 2 6.14 7.77 22.31
CA SER A 2 5.99 7.62 20.87
C SER A 2 7.35 7.30 20.26
N PRO A 3 7.45 6.31 19.37
CA PRO A 3 8.71 6.02 18.69
C PRO A 3 9.13 7.26 17.90
N THR A 4 10.33 7.73 18.13
CA THR A 4 10.92 8.82 17.36
C THR A 4 11.25 8.23 15.98
N PHE A 5 10.51 8.66 14.96
CA PHE A 5 10.77 8.26 13.58
C PHE A 5 12.18 8.74 13.21
N THR A 6 13.13 7.83 13.11
CA THR A 6 14.47 8.17 12.66
C THR A 6 14.43 8.19 11.14
N PRO A 7 14.67 9.35 10.48
CA PRO A 7 14.74 9.37 9.04
C PRO A 7 15.81 8.37 8.59
N ALA A 8 15.45 7.51 7.64
CA ALA A 8 16.44 6.65 7.00
C ALA A 8 17.57 7.53 6.47
N LYS A 9 18.82 7.13 6.68
CA LYS A 9 19.92 7.75 5.96
C LYS A 9 19.72 7.42 4.50
N PHE A 10 19.30 8.42 3.73
CA PHE A 10 19.23 8.31 2.29
C PHE A 10 20.63 8.06 1.75
N ASP A 11 20.75 7.12 0.83
CA ASP A 11 22.00 6.93 0.11
C ASP A 11 22.27 8.08 -0.88
N ASP A 12 23.44 8.09 -1.51
CA ASP A 12 23.84 9.16 -2.43
C ASP A 12 22.94 9.27 -3.68
N SER A 13 22.02 8.31 -3.93
CA SER A 13 21.08 8.36 -5.05
C SER A 13 19.86 9.25 -4.76
N THR A 14 19.54 9.48 -3.49
CA THR A 14 18.39 10.29 -3.05
C THR A 14 18.42 11.73 -3.58
N PRO A 15 19.57 12.46 -3.56
CA PRO A 15 19.63 13.80 -4.12
C PRO A 15 19.29 13.86 -5.62
N TYR A 16 19.65 12.81 -6.37
CA TYR A 16 19.35 12.73 -7.80
C TYR A 16 17.85 12.58 -8.08
N MET A 17 17.15 11.78 -7.31
CA MET A 17 15.69 11.61 -7.44
C MET A 17 14.95 12.88 -7.02
N LEU A 18 15.33 13.49 -5.91
CA LEU A 18 14.74 14.74 -5.44
C LEU A 18 15.01 15.92 -6.39
N ALA A 19 16.20 16.00 -6.98
CA ALA A 19 16.56 17.04 -7.94
C ALA A 19 15.77 16.96 -9.25
N LYS A 20 15.19 15.82 -9.60
CA LYS A 20 14.35 15.63 -10.79
C LYS A 20 12.87 15.80 -10.51
N PHE A 21 12.48 15.95 -9.25
CA PHE A 21 11.10 16.13 -8.89
C PHE A 21 10.67 17.56 -9.25
N PRO A 22 9.65 17.75 -10.09
CA PRO A 22 9.19 19.09 -10.46
C PRO A 22 8.38 19.66 -9.29
N TRP A 23 9.06 20.36 -8.40
CA TRP A 23 8.40 21.11 -7.33
C TRP A 23 7.57 22.27 -7.90
N PRO A 24 6.43 22.60 -7.31
CA PRO A 24 5.68 23.80 -7.67
C PRO A 24 6.44 25.07 -7.25
N GLU A 25 6.08 26.19 -7.83
CA GLU A 25 6.53 27.49 -7.35
C GLU A 25 5.36 28.18 -6.60
N PRO A 26 5.59 28.63 -5.37
CA PRO A 26 6.83 28.52 -4.59
C PRO A 26 7.15 27.09 -4.18
N GLU A 27 8.43 26.78 -3.96
CA GLU A 27 8.86 25.48 -3.47
C GLU A 27 8.16 25.15 -2.14
N PRO A 28 7.59 23.92 -2.01
CA PRO A 28 6.86 23.57 -0.79
C PRO A 28 7.76 23.57 0.43
N SER A 29 7.21 23.92 1.56
CA SER A 29 7.89 23.85 2.85
C SER A 29 8.24 22.40 3.21
N ALA A 30 9.23 22.20 4.07
CA ALA A 30 9.60 20.88 4.57
C ALA A 30 8.42 20.15 5.23
N ASP A 31 7.49 20.89 5.85
CA ASP A 31 6.28 20.34 6.46
C ASP A 31 5.30 19.82 5.40
N GLU A 32 5.07 20.56 4.34
CA GLU A 32 4.24 20.12 3.21
C GLU A 32 4.85 18.91 2.52
N VAL A 33 6.17 18.92 2.29
CA VAL A 33 6.87 17.74 1.74
C VAL A 33 6.64 16.52 2.64
N ARG A 34 6.80 16.66 3.94
CA ARG A 34 6.58 15.57 4.91
C ARG A 34 5.14 15.04 4.85
N ARG A 35 4.16 15.93 4.80
CA ARG A 35 2.73 15.56 4.77
C ARG A 35 2.32 14.81 3.51
N HIS A 36 3.03 15.02 2.41
CA HIS A 36 2.65 14.44 1.12
C HIS A 36 3.63 13.38 0.60
N SER A 37 4.81 13.22 1.22
CA SER A 37 5.86 12.30 0.74
C SER A 37 5.43 10.83 0.76
N TRP A 38 4.54 10.46 1.66
CA TRP A 38 4.05 9.09 1.79
C TRP A 38 3.29 8.56 0.54
N GLY A 39 2.72 9.46 -0.26
CA GLY A 39 2.07 9.12 -1.53
C GLY A 39 3.01 9.13 -2.74
N MET A 40 4.29 9.49 -2.58
CA MET A 40 5.21 9.69 -3.72
C MET A 40 5.47 8.43 -4.54
N VAL A 41 5.32 7.26 -3.99
CA VAL A 41 5.48 5.98 -4.71
C VAL A 41 4.55 5.88 -5.93
N TYR A 42 3.40 6.52 -5.90
CA TYR A 42 2.46 6.56 -7.03
C TYR A 42 2.76 7.66 -8.04
N LYS A 43 3.53 8.68 -7.67
CA LYS A 43 3.92 9.78 -8.56
C LYS A 43 4.93 9.36 -9.61
N GLU A 44 5.85 8.47 -9.27
CA GLU A 44 6.85 7.95 -10.21
C GLU A 44 6.21 7.23 -11.40
N ASN A 45 5.01 6.70 -11.23
CA ASN A 45 4.25 6.06 -12.31
C ASN A 45 3.57 7.05 -13.28
N LYS A 46 3.89 8.35 -13.23
CA LYS A 46 3.44 9.40 -14.16
C LYS A 46 1.93 9.64 -14.22
N SER A 47 1.16 9.09 -13.28
CA SER A 47 -0.29 9.02 -13.44
C SER A 47 -1.07 10.07 -12.65
N PHE A 48 -0.46 10.74 -11.66
CA PHE A 48 -1.25 11.57 -10.76
C PHE A 48 -0.54 12.86 -10.36
N ALA A 49 -1.24 14.00 -10.56
CA ALA A 49 -0.91 15.24 -9.89
C ALA A 49 -1.05 15.05 -8.36
N THR A 50 -0.32 15.82 -7.60
CA THR A 50 -0.49 15.84 -6.15
C THR A 50 -0.70 17.27 -5.71
N PRO A 51 -1.24 17.49 -4.50
CA PRO A 51 -1.36 18.84 -3.94
C PRO A 51 -0.04 19.62 -3.91
N LEU A 52 1.11 18.93 -3.92
CA LEU A 52 2.43 19.55 -4.04
C LEU A 52 2.73 20.07 -5.45
N GLY A 53 1.77 19.99 -6.36
CA GLY A 53 1.94 20.44 -7.72
C GLY A 53 2.81 19.50 -8.55
N GLY A 54 2.60 19.50 -9.80
CA GLY A 54 3.34 18.78 -10.81
C GLY A 54 2.77 19.24 -12.11
N LYS A 55 3.09 20.47 -12.54
CA LYS A 55 2.51 21.10 -13.73
C LYS A 55 2.78 20.38 -15.04
N GLU A 56 3.59 19.28 -15.03
CA GLU A 56 4.05 18.68 -16.26
C GLU A 56 3.97 17.16 -16.35
N ILE A 57 3.44 16.48 -15.34
CA ILE A 57 3.10 15.07 -15.49
C ILE A 57 1.78 15.03 -16.23
N GLY A 58 1.84 14.79 -17.52
CA GLY A 58 0.81 14.85 -18.56
C GLY A 58 -0.57 15.24 -18.06
N LYS A 59 -1.20 16.18 -18.71
CA LYS A 59 -2.52 16.73 -18.35
C LYS A 59 -3.55 15.62 -18.21
N VAL A 60 -3.65 15.04 -17.00
CA VAL A 60 -4.73 14.11 -16.68
C VAL A 60 -6.00 14.92 -16.63
N THR A 61 -7.01 14.54 -17.40
CA THR A 61 -8.29 15.24 -17.44
C THR A 61 -9.18 14.82 -16.27
N ALA A 62 -10.19 15.62 -15.96
CA ALA A 62 -11.18 15.28 -14.95
C ALA A 62 -11.90 13.95 -15.28
N GLU A 63 -12.14 13.68 -16.55
CA GLU A 63 -12.74 12.44 -17.03
C GLU A 63 -11.83 11.23 -16.73
N GLN A 64 -10.53 11.36 -16.96
CA GLN A 64 -9.56 10.30 -16.68
C GLN A 64 -9.43 10.03 -15.17
N TYR A 65 -9.53 11.08 -14.32
CA TYR A 65 -9.58 10.87 -12.88
C TYR A 65 -10.84 10.14 -12.44
N LYS A 66 -12.01 10.50 -12.98
CA LYS A 66 -13.27 9.80 -12.70
C LYS A 66 -13.21 8.35 -13.13
N GLU A 67 -12.77 8.10 -14.36
CA GLU A 67 -12.63 6.74 -14.89
C GLU A 67 -11.67 5.89 -14.02
N PHE A 68 -10.53 6.45 -13.63
CA PHE A 68 -9.60 5.77 -12.74
C PHE A 68 -10.21 5.44 -11.38
N LEU A 69 -10.88 6.40 -10.74
CA LEU A 69 -11.51 6.21 -9.45
C LEU A 69 -12.64 5.17 -9.52
N GLU A 70 -13.46 5.21 -10.55
CA GLU A 70 -14.54 4.26 -10.77
C GLU A 70 -14.01 2.84 -11.03
N GLN A 71 -13.09 2.68 -11.98
CA GLN A 71 -12.56 1.36 -12.38
C GLN A 71 -11.70 0.72 -11.29
N SER A 72 -10.89 1.51 -10.56
CA SER A 72 -9.93 0.98 -9.60
C SER A 72 -10.50 0.84 -8.18
N TYR A 73 -11.51 1.65 -7.83
CA TYR A 73 -11.99 1.76 -6.45
C TYR A 73 -13.52 1.77 -6.32
N GLY A 74 -14.27 1.79 -7.43
CA GLY A 74 -15.72 1.92 -7.40
C GLY A 74 -16.20 3.30 -6.90
N VAL A 75 -15.34 4.33 -6.99
CA VAL A 75 -15.61 5.68 -6.49
C VAL A 75 -16.18 6.53 -7.60
N THR A 76 -17.42 6.94 -7.46
CA THR A 76 -18.15 7.75 -8.46
C THR A 76 -18.49 9.16 -7.96
N GLY A 77 -18.21 9.46 -6.69
CA GLY A 77 -18.49 10.76 -6.09
C GLY A 77 -17.88 10.93 -4.70
N VAL A 78 -18.28 12.02 -4.06
CA VAL A 78 -17.75 12.46 -2.75
C VAL A 78 -17.93 11.40 -1.67
N GLN A 79 -19.11 10.80 -1.58
CA GLN A 79 -19.43 9.86 -0.51
C GLN A 79 -18.60 8.59 -0.60
N GLU A 80 -18.48 8.00 -1.79
CA GLU A 80 -17.68 6.81 -2.02
C GLU A 80 -16.18 7.09 -1.80
N ALA A 81 -15.70 8.29 -2.17
CA ALA A 81 -14.32 8.70 -1.91
C ALA A 81 -14.01 8.66 -0.41
N HIS A 82 -14.85 9.24 0.43
CA HIS A 82 -14.70 9.19 1.89
C HIS A 82 -14.77 7.77 2.42
N GLN A 83 -15.75 6.98 1.99
CA GLN A 83 -15.90 5.59 2.43
C GLN A 83 -14.65 4.75 2.13
N VAL A 84 -14.08 4.90 0.94
CA VAL A 84 -12.87 4.15 0.55
C VAL A 84 -11.64 4.65 1.32
N ILE A 85 -11.50 5.96 1.54
CA ILE A 85 -10.43 6.54 2.35
C ILE A 85 -10.51 6.03 3.80
N ASP A 86 -11.67 6.09 4.42
CA ASP A 86 -11.88 5.61 5.78
C ASP A 86 -11.63 4.10 5.88
N HIS A 87 -12.12 3.33 4.89
CA HIS A 87 -11.82 1.89 4.82
C HIS A 87 -10.32 1.61 4.80
N PHE A 88 -9.54 2.36 4.03
CA PHE A 88 -8.09 2.18 3.99
C PHE A 88 -7.38 2.65 5.26
N LEU A 89 -7.91 3.65 5.95
CA LEU A 89 -7.33 4.14 7.20
C LEU A 89 -7.67 3.27 8.41
N GLU A 90 -8.84 2.65 8.45
CA GLU A 90 -9.35 1.91 9.61
C GLU A 90 -9.24 0.39 9.48
N GLY A 91 -9.47 -0.13 8.28
CA GLY A 91 -9.47 -1.55 7.96
C GLY A 91 -8.52 -1.87 6.82
N GLY A 92 -9.08 -2.16 5.65
CA GLY A 92 -8.34 -2.43 4.42
C GLY A 92 -8.00 -3.91 4.21
N GLN A 93 -7.23 -4.17 3.16
CA GLN A 93 -6.84 -5.53 2.76
C GLN A 93 -5.77 -6.15 3.66
N HIS A 94 -5.02 -5.30 4.40
CA HIS A 94 -3.98 -5.81 5.30
C HIS A 94 -4.54 -6.78 6.34
N VAL A 95 -5.79 -6.65 6.76
CA VAL A 95 -6.39 -7.54 7.77
C VAL A 95 -6.35 -9.00 7.31
N GLU A 96 -6.74 -9.26 6.07
CA GLU A 96 -6.65 -10.60 5.48
C GLU A 96 -5.18 -11.01 5.25
N ASN A 97 -4.39 -10.13 4.67
CA ASN A 97 -2.98 -10.40 4.39
C ASN A 97 -2.19 -10.73 5.66
N ASP A 98 -2.38 -9.94 6.72
CA ASP A 98 -1.68 -10.10 8.00
C ASP A 98 -2.10 -11.39 8.72
N PHE A 99 -3.31 -11.90 8.45
CA PHE A 99 -3.74 -13.22 8.90
C PHE A 99 -3.01 -14.34 8.13
N LEU A 100 -2.78 -14.16 6.81
CA LEU A 100 -2.12 -15.17 5.97
C LEU A 100 -0.59 -15.20 6.13
N LEU A 101 0.04 -14.06 6.45
CA LEU A 101 1.50 -13.95 6.55
C LEU A 101 2.12 -14.97 7.51
N PRO A 102 1.68 -15.13 8.78
CA PRO A 102 2.26 -16.10 9.70
C PRO A 102 2.15 -17.55 9.21
N LEU A 103 1.04 -17.88 8.56
CA LEU A 103 0.84 -19.22 7.97
C LEU A 103 1.84 -19.49 6.86
N ALA A 104 2.05 -18.49 5.99
CA ALA A 104 3.01 -18.61 4.90
C ALA A 104 4.47 -18.64 5.39
N TYR A 105 4.79 -17.87 6.44
CA TYR A 105 6.12 -17.92 7.06
C TYR A 105 6.42 -19.27 7.69
N ALA A 106 5.42 -19.95 8.26
CA ALA A 106 5.59 -21.28 8.84
C ALA A 106 6.02 -22.33 7.80
N VAL A 107 5.62 -22.16 6.54
CA VAL A 107 5.91 -23.14 5.46
C VAL A 107 7.03 -22.70 4.51
N LYS A 108 7.57 -21.50 4.63
CA LYS A 108 8.56 -20.97 3.66
C LYS A 108 9.86 -21.78 3.56
N ASP A 109 10.32 -22.35 4.67
CA ASP A 109 11.57 -23.08 4.78
C ASP A 109 11.37 -24.62 4.81
N VAL A 110 10.14 -25.11 4.64
CA VAL A 110 9.81 -26.54 4.61
C VAL A 110 10.50 -27.19 3.41
N PRO A 111 11.11 -28.40 3.57
CA PRO A 111 11.70 -29.14 2.47
C PRO A 111 10.70 -29.41 1.34
N GLU A 112 11.17 -29.40 0.08
CA GLU A 112 10.30 -29.51 -1.10
C GLU A 112 9.41 -30.75 -1.08
N HIS A 113 9.92 -31.87 -0.56
CA HIS A 113 9.15 -33.14 -0.52
C HIS A 113 8.03 -33.15 0.54
N GLU A 114 8.04 -32.21 1.50
CA GLU A 114 7.01 -32.05 2.53
C GLU A 114 6.08 -30.88 2.22
N LEU A 115 6.50 -29.96 1.35
CA LEU A 115 5.85 -28.67 1.12
C LEU A 115 4.36 -28.80 0.77
N ALA A 116 4.03 -29.75 -0.13
CA ALA A 116 2.65 -29.92 -0.57
C ALA A 116 1.73 -30.32 0.59
N ALA A 117 2.18 -31.21 1.48
CA ALA A 117 1.40 -31.65 2.63
C ALA A 117 1.20 -30.50 3.64
N GLU A 118 2.25 -29.72 3.90
CA GLU A 118 2.20 -28.57 4.80
C GLU A 118 1.28 -27.46 4.29
N ILE A 119 1.29 -27.21 2.95
CA ILE A 119 0.37 -26.25 2.34
C ILE A 119 -1.08 -26.72 2.52
N GLU A 120 -1.38 -27.99 2.24
CA GLU A 120 -2.73 -28.52 2.39
C GLU A 120 -3.20 -28.47 3.86
N GLU A 121 -2.34 -28.76 4.82
CA GLU A 121 -2.66 -28.62 6.26
C GLU A 121 -3.10 -27.19 6.60
N LYS A 122 -2.37 -26.16 6.10
CA LYS A 122 -2.73 -24.76 6.37
C LYS A 122 -4.00 -24.35 5.62
N VAL A 123 -4.24 -24.91 4.44
CA VAL A 123 -5.49 -24.68 3.69
C VAL A 123 -6.69 -25.28 4.43
N GLU A 124 -6.57 -26.50 4.95
CA GLU A 124 -7.63 -27.10 5.78
C GLU A 124 -7.86 -26.28 7.07
N PHE A 125 -6.78 -25.80 7.72
CA PHE A 125 -6.91 -24.88 8.84
C PHE A 125 -7.70 -23.61 8.48
N LEU A 126 -7.44 -23.01 7.30
CA LEU A 126 -8.19 -21.83 6.84
C LEU A 126 -9.67 -22.14 6.65
N LYS A 127 -10.00 -23.29 6.03
CA LYS A 127 -11.38 -23.71 5.82
C LYS A 127 -12.10 -23.96 7.14
N ASP A 128 -11.46 -24.65 8.08
CA ASP A 128 -12.01 -24.95 9.39
C ASP A 128 -12.20 -23.67 10.22
N PHE A 129 -11.23 -22.75 10.19
CA PHE A 129 -11.30 -21.49 10.93
C PHE A 129 -12.49 -20.63 10.49
N PHE A 130 -12.79 -20.59 9.18
CA PHE A 130 -13.90 -19.83 8.63
C PHE A 130 -15.20 -20.66 8.50
N ALA A 131 -15.20 -21.93 8.91
CA ALA A 131 -16.38 -22.77 8.84
C ALA A 131 -17.56 -22.15 9.62
N GLY A 132 -18.69 -22.03 8.96
CA GLY A 132 -19.89 -21.45 9.58
C GLY A 132 -19.96 -19.91 9.64
N THR A 133 -18.90 -19.20 9.21
CA THR A 133 -18.90 -17.71 9.18
C THR A 133 -19.57 -17.14 7.93
N GLY A 134 -19.79 -17.95 6.89
CA GLY A 134 -20.25 -17.48 5.57
C GLY A 134 -19.15 -16.84 4.71
N VAL A 135 -17.90 -16.79 5.19
CA VAL A 135 -16.75 -16.29 4.42
C VAL A 135 -16.36 -17.30 3.35
N ASP A 136 -16.24 -16.84 2.10
CA ASP A 136 -15.68 -17.66 1.02
C ASP A 136 -14.15 -17.72 1.14
N THR A 137 -13.64 -18.89 1.48
CA THR A 137 -12.19 -19.09 1.72
C THR A 137 -11.38 -19.29 0.45
N ARG A 138 -12.00 -19.42 -0.72
CA ARG A 138 -11.28 -19.69 -2.00
C ARG A 138 -10.29 -18.58 -2.35
N GLY A 139 -10.67 -17.33 -2.15
CA GLY A 139 -9.76 -16.19 -2.35
C GLY A 139 -8.57 -16.23 -1.39
N GLY A 140 -8.82 -16.47 -0.12
CA GLY A 140 -7.77 -16.60 0.91
C GLY A 140 -6.83 -17.78 0.64
N GLU A 141 -7.35 -18.94 0.21
CA GLU A 141 -6.52 -20.08 -0.21
C GLU A 141 -5.61 -19.72 -1.39
N HIS A 142 -6.16 -19.06 -2.42
CA HIS A 142 -5.39 -18.64 -3.58
C HIS A 142 -4.27 -17.67 -3.18
N LYS A 143 -4.58 -16.65 -2.40
CA LYS A 143 -3.61 -15.68 -1.87
C LYS A 143 -2.53 -16.35 -1.01
N PHE A 144 -2.93 -17.29 -0.13
CA PHE A 144 -1.98 -18.03 0.68
C PHE A 144 -0.97 -18.81 -0.16
N ARG A 145 -1.45 -19.59 -1.15
CA ARG A 145 -0.60 -20.37 -2.07
C ARG A 145 0.33 -19.45 -2.88
N HIS A 146 -0.18 -18.29 -3.33
CA HIS A 146 0.62 -17.30 -4.02
C HIS A 146 1.70 -16.71 -3.11
N LEU A 147 1.36 -16.36 -1.89
CA LEU A 147 2.29 -15.82 -0.89
C LEU A 147 3.43 -16.80 -0.58
N VAL A 148 3.10 -18.10 -0.42
CA VAL A 148 4.13 -19.15 -0.24
C VAL A 148 5.06 -19.22 -1.45
N ARG A 149 4.55 -19.16 -2.68
CA ARG A 149 5.39 -19.11 -3.89
C ARG A 149 6.31 -17.90 -3.92
N LEU A 150 5.82 -16.72 -3.56
CA LEU A 150 6.63 -15.50 -3.48
C LEU A 150 7.76 -15.65 -2.46
N LEU A 151 7.45 -16.14 -1.24
CA LEU A 151 8.42 -16.32 -0.16
C LEU A 151 9.53 -17.33 -0.50
N ARG A 152 9.24 -18.31 -1.36
CA ARG A 152 10.19 -19.33 -1.80
C ARG A 152 10.94 -18.94 -3.08
N SER A 153 10.61 -17.82 -3.69
CA SER A 153 11.28 -17.32 -4.89
C SER A 153 12.54 -16.54 -4.50
N GLU A 154 13.71 -17.13 -4.72
CA GLU A 154 15.00 -16.45 -4.49
C GLU A 154 15.10 -15.12 -5.23
N LYS A 155 14.61 -15.06 -6.46
CA LYS A 155 14.60 -13.85 -7.28
C LYS A 155 13.74 -12.76 -6.65
N PHE A 156 12.60 -13.12 -6.11
CA PHE A 156 11.69 -12.15 -5.48
C PHE A 156 12.23 -11.68 -4.14
N VAL A 157 12.63 -12.59 -3.26
CA VAL A 157 13.15 -12.28 -1.93
C VAL A 157 14.44 -11.47 -2.01
N SER A 158 15.34 -11.77 -2.95
CA SER A 158 16.57 -11.00 -3.13
C SER A 158 16.35 -9.58 -3.67
N ALA A 159 15.25 -9.36 -4.41
CA ALA A 159 14.92 -8.05 -4.98
C ALA A 159 14.19 -7.11 -4.01
N THR A 160 13.56 -7.67 -2.95
CA THR A 160 12.57 -6.91 -2.18
C THR A 160 13.04 -6.44 -0.82
N ALA A 161 14.15 -6.85 -0.33
CA ALA A 161 14.72 -6.39 0.93
C ALA A 161 14.93 -7.47 2.02
N PRO A 162 15.79 -7.15 2.98
CA PRO A 162 16.27 -8.11 3.98
C PRO A 162 15.25 -8.49 5.05
N ALA A 163 14.12 -7.78 5.16
CA ALA A 163 13.14 -8.03 6.21
C ALA A 163 11.75 -8.36 5.64
N LEU A 164 11.19 -9.48 6.09
CA LEU A 164 9.80 -9.81 5.84
C LEU A 164 8.91 -8.96 6.76
N PRO A 165 7.88 -8.28 6.25
CA PRO A 165 7.03 -7.44 7.07
C PRO A 165 6.14 -8.28 7.99
N THR A 166 5.82 -7.73 9.14
CA THR A 166 4.80 -8.30 10.05
C THR A 166 3.39 -7.87 9.70
N THR A 167 3.25 -6.86 8.85
CA THR A 167 1.97 -6.31 8.39
C THR A 167 2.11 -5.74 6.98
N THR A 168 1.05 -5.81 6.18
CA THR A 168 0.94 -5.13 4.90
C THR A 168 0.19 -3.80 4.97
N ARG A 169 0.03 -3.23 6.16
CA ARG A 169 -0.74 -2.04 6.45
C ARG A 169 -0.34 -0.82 5.61
N ALA A 170 0.93 -0.68 5.26
CA ALA A 170 1.39 0.43 4.42
C ALA A 170 0.77 0.41 3.02
N TRP A 171 0.42 -0.77 2.48
CA TRP A 171 -0.28 -0.89 1.21
C TRP A 171 -1.63 -0.17 1.24
N ASP A 172 -2.40 -0.34 2.30
CA ASP A 172 -3.69 0.32 2.45
C ASP A 172 -3.53 1.83 2.68
N ILE A 173 -2.69 2.21 3.66
CA ILE A 173 -2.50 3.63 4.00
C ILE A 173 -2.02 4.42 2.78
N ILE A 174 -1.06 3.92 2.02
CA ILE A 174 -0.52 4.62 0.86
C ILE A 174 -1.57 4.75 -0.26
N ARG A 175 -2.50 3.81 -0.39
CA ARG A 175 -3.61 3.90 -1.36
C ARG A 175 -4.61 5.02 -1.06
N VAL A 176 -4.68 5.51 0.17
CA VAL A 176 -5.46 6.71 0.50
C VAL A 176 -5.09 7.88 -0.41
N HIS A 177 -3.80 8.01 -0.75
CA HIS A 177 -3.33 9.05 -1.66
C HIS A 177 -3.85 8.87 -3.10
N ASN A 178 -4.00 7.62 -3.54
CA ASN A 178 -4.54 7.32 -4.89
C ASN A 178 -6.01 7.69 -5.03
N VAL A 179 -6.75 7.74 -3.95
CA VAL A 179 -8.15 8.19 -3.94
C VAL A 179 -8.24 9.67 -3.63
N GLY A 180 -7.59 10.11 -2.56
CA GLY A 180 -7.67 11.48 -2.07
C GLY A 180 -7.10 12.52 -3.03
N GLY A 181 -5.98 12.23 -3.70
CA GLY A 181 -5.40 13.13 -4.68
C GLY A 181 -6.33 13.42 -5.86
N PRO A 182 -6.74 12.39 -6.64
CA PRO A 182 -7.72 12.56 -7.71
C PRO A 182 -9.04 13.18 -7.25
N ALA A 183 -9.57 12.79 -6.09
CA ALA A 183 -10.79 13.37 -5.54
C ALA A 183 -10.63 14.87 -5.24
N THR A 184 -9.43 15.30 -4.83
CA THR A 184 -9.12 16.74 -4.62
C THR A 184 -9.07 17.48 -5.96
N GLU A 185 -8.44 16.91 -6.99
CA GLU A 185 -8.40 17.50 -8.33
C GLU A 185 -9.80 17.62 -8.95
N LEU A 186 -10.72 16.72 -8.60
CA LEU A 186 -12.12 16.78 -9.02
C LEU A 186 -12.98 17.75 -8.16
N GLY A 187 -12.42 18.34 -7.11
CA GLY A 187 -13.14 19.19 -6.16
C GLY A 187 -14.15 18.43 -5.29
N TRP A 188 -14.01 17.10 -5.17
CA TRP A 188 -14.83 16.28 -4.28
C TRP A 188 -14.36 16.36 -2.82
N ILE A 189 -13.06 16.57 -2.61
CA ILE A 189 -12.42 16.79 -1.32
C ILE A 189 -11.70 18.13 -1.41
N SER A 190 -11.81 18.98 -0.39
CA SER A 190 -11.06 20.23 -0.38
C SER A 190 -9.56 19.99 -0.11
N PRO A 191 -8.66 20.89 -0.57
CA PRO A 191 -7.24 20.79 -0.24
C PRO A 191 -6.98 20.73 1.27
N GLU A 192 -7.72 21.51 2.05
CA GLU A 192 -7.61 21.54 3.52
C GLU A 192 -8.02 20.22 4.15
N GLU A 193 -9.09 19.61 3.64
CA GLU A 193 -9.55 18.30 4.09
C GLU A 193 -8.55 17.20 3.71
N PHE A 194 -8.00 17.24 2.50
CA PHE A 194 -6.96 16.28 2.09
C PHE A 194 -5.69 16.40 2.93
N LEU A 195 -5.33 17.59 3.40
CA LEU A 195 -4.25 17.77 4.37
C LEU A 195 -4.56 17.05 5.69
N GLN A 196 -5.80 17.14 6.20
CA GLN A 196 -6.20 16.43 7.42
C GLN A 196 -6.17 14.90 7.22
N ILE A 197 -6.60 14.40 6.06
CA ILE A 197 -6.49 13.00 5.67
C ILE A 197 -5.02 12.58 5.62
N SER A 198 -4.15 13.40 5.04
CA SER A 198 -2.70 13.16 4.98
C SER A 198 -2.06 13.10 6.36
N ASP A 199 -2.45 13.98 7.29
CA ASP A 199 -1.96 13.94 8.67
C ASP A 199 -2.38 12.64 9.39
N LYS A 200 -3.60 12.15 9.16
CA LYS A 200 -4.05 10.85 9.68
C LYS A 200 -3.24 9.69 9.09
N ALA A 201 -2.99 9.72 7.78
CA ALA A 201 -2.21 8.68 7.10
C ALA A 201 -0.76 8.65 7.61
N VAL A 202 -0.11 9.81 7.76
CA VAL A 202 1.24 9.91 8.33
C VAL A 202 1.26 9.40 9.78
N ALA A 203 0.29 9.78 10.60
CA ALA A 203 0.19 9.29 11.97
C ALA A 203 0.01 7.78 12.03
N ALA A 204 -0.80 7.19 11.14
CA ALA A 204 -0.97 5.75 11.04
C ALA A 204 0.32 5.05 10.62
N LEU A 205 1.06 5.58 9.62
CA LEU A 205 2.36 5.02 9.24
C LEU A 205 3.36 5.06 10.43
N GLN A 206 3.44 6.18 11.13
CA GLN A 206 4.31 6.34 12.30
C GLN A 206 3.92 5.45 13.49
N HIS A 207 2.65 5.09 13.59
CA HIS A 207 2.18 4.18 14.63
C HIS A 207 2.60 2.72 14.36
N HIS A 208 2.56 2.30 13.10
CA HIS A 208 2.81 0.91 12.70
C HIS A 208 4.27 0.61 12.34
N PHE A 209 5.04 1.61 11.93
CA PHE A 209 6.39 1.41 11.37
C PHE A 209 7.43 2.27 12.07
N VAL A 210 8.63 1.73 12.19
CA VAL A 210 9.78 2.43 12.81
C VAL A 210 10.71 3.09 11.80
N SER A 211 10.59 2.72 10.52
CA SER A 211 11.42 3.25 9.43
C SER A 211 10.68 3.29 8.09
N TRP A 212 11.17 4.11 7.16
CA TRP A 212 10.71 4.10 5.77
C TRP A 212 11.02 2.78 5.05
N ALA A 213 12.05 2.07 5.45
CA ALA A 213 12.36 0.75 4.91
C ALA A 213 11.25 -0.26 5.26
N ASP A 214 10.73 -0.21 6.50
CA ASP A 214 9.61 -1.05 6.93
C ASP A 214 8.32 -0.68 6.17
N VAL A 215 8.06 0.62 5.98
CA VAL A 215 6.93 1.10 5.16
C VAL A 215 7.05 0.56 3.73
N ALA A 216 8.23 0.68 3.12
CA ALA A 216 8.46 0.22 1.76
C ALA A 216 8.29 -1.31 1.63
N ALA A 217 8.82 -2.08 2.58
CA ALA A 217 8.65 -3.53 2.62
C ALA A 217 7.17 -3.92 2.75
N SER A 218 6.46 -3.31 3.70
CA SER A 218 5.03 -3.52 3.93
C SER A 218 4.20 -3.18 2.69
N PHE A 219 4.45 -2.03 2.07
CA PHE A 219 3.79 -1.60 0.84
C PHE A 219 4.02 -2.60 -0.30
N TRP A 220 5.29 -2.99 -0.51
CA TRP A 220 5.67 -3.88 -1.60
C TRP A 220 5.02 -5.25 -1.47
N TRP A 221 5.05 -5.84 -0.29
CA TRP A 221 4.42 -7.12 -0.03
C TRP A 221 2.90 -7.06 -0.22
N GLY A 222 2.23 -6.03 0.31
CA GLY A 222 0.80 -5.84 0.11
C GLY A 222 0.43 -5.72 -1.37
N ARG A 223 1.22 -4.98 -2.16
CA ARG A 223 1.04 -4.89 -3.61
C ARG A 223 1.22 -6.23 -4.31
N MET A 224 2.23 -7.01 -3.93
CA MET A 224 2.51 -8.29 -4.59
C MET A 224 1.45 -9.35 -4.27
N ILE A 225 0.91 -9.33 -3.05
CA ILE A 225 -0.22 -10.21 -2.67
C ILE A 225 -1.47 -9.81 -3.47
N TRP A 226 -1.74 -8.50 -3.57
CA TRP A 226 -2.87 -8.00 -4.36
C TRP A 226 -2.74 -8.35 -5.84
N ALA A 227 -1.55 -8.31 -6.42
CA ALA A 227 -1.33 -8.58 -7.84
C ALA A 227 -1.67 -10.03 -8.25
N CYS A 228 -1.80 -10.96 -7.30
CA CYS A 228 -2.21 -12.33 -7.61
C CYS A 228 -3.69 -12.45 -8.04
N ASP A 229 -4.50 -11.44 -7.71
CA ASP A 229 -5.92 -11.43 -8.08
C ASP A 229 -6.14 -11.09 -9.57
N GLY A 230 -5.08 -10.73 -10.29
CA GLY A 230 -5.10 -10.32 -11.71
C GLY A 230 -4.56 -11.36 -12.71
N GLU A 231 -4.20 -12.59 -12.28
CA GLU A 231 -3.72 -13.65 -13.16
C GLU A 231 -4.80 -14.72 -13.44
#